data_2af6ecad4e9477f469479e78ee64ff5c
#
_entry.id   2af6ecad4e9477f469479e78ee64ff5c
#
_cell.length_a   1.000
_cell.length_b   1.000
_cell.length_c   1.000
_cell.angle_alpha   90.00
_cell.angle_beta   90.00
_cell.angle_gamma   90.00
#
_symmetry.space_group_name_H-M   'P 1'
#
loop_
_entity.id
_entity.type
_entity.pdbx_description
1 polymer ?
#
loop_
_entity_poly.entity_id
_entity_poly.type
_entity_poly.pdbx_seq_one_letter_code
_entity_poly.pdbx_strand_id
1 'polypeptide(L)'
;MASTDRQIENFKDFTRRMEQAGIAPEIRHLANTAATLSRSEIHFELTRPGIGLYGYEADPAMGTPGTYGLTPAMTLQAQLGTVKDVEAGHGISYGRTYLTPSDTSTAIVPVGYADGIHRSASGFDMEGAKHVVKPGGPVRVMTTEGPRLYRVSGRVCMDQFMLDLHGSAEKLGVHEGDTVQLFGPGRGEDYAEPTADDWGRAAGTISYEIFTCLCNRIPRLYEHASDVLSVEDLAKLDPATLL
;
A
#
# COMPACT_ATOMS: atom_id res chain seq x y z
N MET A 1 10.94 -7.09 -23.49
CA MET A 1 10.53 -8.33 -24.21
C MET A 1 11.72 -9.14 -24.69
N ALA A 2 12.62 -8.63 -25.51
CA ALA A 2 13.78 -9.40 -26.00
C ALA A 2 14.66 -10.04 -24.90
N SER A 3 14.83 -9.40 -23.75
CA SER A 3 15.58 -9.97 -22.61
C SER A 3 14.88 -11.17 -21.98
N THR A 4 13.58 -11.07 -21.78
CA THR A 4 12.77 -12.15 -21.19
C THR A 4 12.69 -13.35 -22.13
N ASP A 5 12.47 -13.12 -23.42
CA ASP A 5 12.41 -14.20 -24.41
C ASP A 5 13.73 -14.97 -24.47
N ARG A 6 14.86 -14.26 -24.41
CA ARG A 6 16.18 -14.90 -24.35
C ARG A 6 16.38 -15.73 -23.07
N GLN A 7 15.89 -15.26 -21.91
CA GLN A 7 15.93 -16.02 -20.67
C GLN A 7 15.11 -17.31 -20.78
N ILE A 8 13.93 -17.23 -21.40
CA ILE A 8 13.05 -18.39 -21.65
C ILE A 8 13.77 -19.41 -22.53
N GLU A 9 14.35 -18.97 -23.63
CA GLU A 9 15.08 -19.86 -24.54
C GLU A 9 16.29 -20.52 -23.87
N ASN A 10 17.07 -19.74 -23.11
CA ASN A 10 18.19 -20.27 -22.34
C ASN A 10 17.76 -21.34 -21.33
N PHE A 11 16.63 -21.09 -20.64
CA PHE A 11 16.09 -22.04 -19.67
C PHE A 11 15.63 -23.34 -20.35
N LYS A 12 14.92 -23.24 -21.48
CA LYS A 12 14.48 -24.40 -22.26
C LYS A 12 15.66 -25.18 -22.81
N ASP A 13 16.70 -24.49 -23.32
CA ASP A 13 17.92 -25.14 -23.82
C ASP A 13 18.67 -25.89 -22.70
N PHE A 14 18.82 -25.23 -21.55
CA PHE A 14 19.44 -25.83 -20.36
C PHE A 14 18.70 -27.10 -19.90
N THR A 15 17.38 -27.02 -19.77
CA THR A 15 16.55 -28.16 -19.38
C THR A 15 16.69 -29.33 -20.37
N ARG A 16 16.63 -29.04 -21.66
CA ARG A 16 16.83 -30.07 -22.71
C ARG A 16 18.19 -30.74 -22.61
N ARG A 17 19.26 -29.98 -22.35
CA ARG A 17 20.61 -30.53 -22.18
C ARG A 17 20.72 -31.40 -20.93
N MET A 18 20.05 -31.05 -19.84
CA MET A 18 19.97 -31.89 -18.65
C MET A 18 19.30 -33.22 -18.96
N GLU A 19 18.17 -33.19 -19.64
CA GLU A 19 17.40 -34.39 -20.05
C GLU A 19 18.27 -35.30 -20.95
N GLN A 20 19.01 -34.74 -21.91
CA GLN A 20 19.97 -35.48 -22.76
C GLN A 20 21.10 -36.09 -21.95
N ALA A 21 21.47 -35.52 -20.82
CA ALA A 21 22.47 -36.05 -19.90
C ALA A 21 21.89 -37.05 -18.88
N GLY A 22 20.62 -37.44 -19.04
CA GLY A 22 19.92 -38.36 -18.13
C GLY A 22 19.49 -37.76 -16.82
N ILE A 23 19.46 -36.41 -16.73
CA ILE A 23 18.99 -35.68 -15.55
C ILE A 23 17.62 -35.07 -15.90
N ALA A 24 16.55 -35.66 -15.39
CA ALA A 24 15.18 -35.13 -15.55
C ALA A 24 14.71 -34.49 -14.24
N PRO A 25 14.62 -33.15 -14.18
CA PRO A 25 14.06 -32.50 -12.99
C PRO A 25 12.56 -32.79 -12.89
N GLU A 26 12.09 -33.14 -11.71
CA GLU A 26 10.66 -33.38 -11.46
C GLU A 26 9.83 -32.09 -11.54
N ILE A 27 10.42 -30.97 -11.12
CA ILE A 27 9.77 -29.66 -11.08
C ILE A 27 10.64 -28.62 -11.76
N ARG A 28 10.10 -27.99 -12.79
CA ARG A 28 10.68 -26.81 -13.43
C ARG A 28 9.85 -25.59 -13.03
N HIS A 29 10.55 -24.48 -12.75
CA HIS A 29 9.89 -23.24 -12.44
C HIS A 29 10.69 -22.05 -12.98
N LEU A 30 10.03 -21.10 -13.63
CA LEU A 30 10.63 -19.89 -14.15
C LEU A 30 9.80 -18.66 -13.80
N ALA A 31 8.47 -18.77 -13.89
CA ALA A 31 7.55 -17.65 -13.75
C ALA A 31 7.47 -17.10 -12.31
N ASN A 32 7.79 -15.81 -12.13
CA ASN A 32 7.40 -14.99 -10.99
C ASN A 32 5.98 -14.44 -11.20
N THR A 33 5.47 -13.53 -10.35
CA THR A 33 4.12 -12.95 -10.52
C THR A 33 3.91 -12.37 -11.92
N ALA A 34 4.83 -11.54 -12.43
CA ALA A 34 4.69 -10.92 -13.73
C ALA A 34 4.54 -11.95 -14.84
N ALA A 35 5.42 -12.94 -14.86
CA ALA A 35 5.41 -14.00 -15.86
C ALA A 35 4.23 -14.98 -15.65
N THR A 36 3.80 -15.20 -14.41
CA THR A 36 2.61 -16.01 -14.12
C THR A 36 1.36 -15.39 -14.75
N LEU A 37 1.23 -14.08 -14.67
CA LEU A 37 0.06 -13.37 -15.20
C LEU A 37 0.10 -13.18 -16.72
N SER A 38 1.27 -13.05 -17.32
CA SER A 38 1.40 -12.62 -18.71
C SER A 38 1.99 -13.65 -19.68
N ARG A 39 2.50 -14.80 -19.20
CA ARG A 39 3.29 -15.77 -19.99
C ARG A 39 2.97 -17.21 -19.59
N SER A 40 1.76 -17.66 -19.90
CA SER A 40 1.30 -19.02 -19.52
C SER A 40 2.18 -20.15 -20.07
N GLU A 41 2.87 -19.91 -21.19
CA GLU A 41 3.76 -20.89 -21.83
C GLU A 41 5.02 -21.24 -21.03
N ILE A 42 5.28 -20.53 -19.91
CA ILE A 42 6.42 -20.80 -19.02
C ILE A 42 6.01 -21.12 -17.59
N HIS A 43 4.77 -21.48 -17.36
CA HIS A 43 4.33 -21.92 -16.03
C HIS A 43 5.06 -23.19 -15.58
N PHE A 44 5.31 -24.11 -16.52
CA PHE A 44 5.86 -25.44 -16.26
C PHE A 44 5.08 -26.15 -15.15
N GLU A 45 5.77 -26.85 -14.26
CA GLU A 45 5.14 -27.59 -13.16
C GLU A 45 4.86 -26.68 -11.94
N LEU A 46 5.52 -25.49 -11.84
CA LEU A 46 5.36 -24.61 -10.70
C LEU A 46 5.57 -23.13 -11.07
N THR A 47 4.74 -22.26 -10.53
CA THR A 47 4.90 -20.80 -10.58
C THR A 47 5.22 -20.25 -9.19
N ARG A 48 5.80 -19.05 -9.12
CA ARG A 48 6.17 -18.39 -7.87
C ARG A 48 5.53 -17.01 -7.75
N PRO A 49 4.19 -16.90 -7.73
CA PRO A 49 3.54 -15.63 -7.49
C PRO A 49 3.76 -15.20 -6.04
N GLY A 50 4.33 -14.01 -5.84
CA GLY A 50 4.46 -13.36 -4.52
C GLY A 50 3.35 -12.34 -4.34
N ILE A 51 3.56 -11.15 -4.90
CA ILE A 51 2.62 -10.02 -4.77
C ILE A 51 1.24 -10.34 -5.37
N GLY A 52 1.16 -11.21 -6.38
CA GLY A 52 -0.10 -11.67 -6.96
C GLY A 52 -1.03 -12.35 -5.95
N LEU A 53 -0.49 -12.98 -4.88
CA LEU A 53 -1.27 -13.54 -3.79
C LEU A 53 -1.94 -12.47 -2.91
N TYR A 54 -1.38 -11.25 -2.93
CA TYR A 54 -1.96 -10.08 -2.25
C TYR A 54 -2.90 -9.28 -3.15
N GLY A 55 -3.14 -9.77 -4.37
CA GLY A 55 -4.07 -9.15 -5.32
C GLY A 55 -3.51 -7.98 -6.10
N TYR A 56 -2.18 -7.92 -6.28
CA TYR A 56 -1.50 -6.86 -7.04
C TYR A 56 -0.69 -7.42 -8.19
N GLU A 57 -0.65 -6.69 -9.29
CA GLU A 57 0.29 -6.88 -10.39
C GLU A 57 1.73 -6.61 -9.91
N ALA A 58 2.71 -7.20 -10.59
CA ALA A 58 4.12 -7.07 -10.21
C ALA A 58 4.68 -5.65 -10.47
N ASP A 59 4.05 -4.90 -11.37
CA ASP A 59 4.41 -3.54 -11.74
C ASP A 59 3.15 -2.81 -12.20
N PRO A 60 2.91 -1.57 -11.78
CA PRO A 60 1.76 -0.78 -12.25
C PRO A 60 1.66 -0.63 -13.77
N ALA A 61 2.77 -0.77 -14.50
CA ALA A 61 2.77 -0.77 -15.96
C ALA A 61 2.12 -2.02 -16.59
N MET A 62 1.86 -3.07 -15.81
CA MET A 62 1.14 -4.26 -16.27
C MET A 62 -0.38 -4.06 -16.26
N GLY A 63 -0.86 -3.08 -15.54
CA GLY A 63 -2.28 -2.76 -15.36
C GLY A 63 -2.56 -2.27 -13.95
N THR A 64 -3.83 -2.04 -13.67
CA THR A 64 -4.34 -1.73 -12.33
C THR A 64 -4.85 -3.00 -11.66
N PRO A 65 -4.99 -3.04 -10.32
CA PRO A 65 -5.68 -4.14 -9.65
C PRO A 65 -7.00 -4.47 -10.35
N GLY A 66 -7.17 -5.73 -10.74
CA GLY A 66 -8.33 -6.19 -11.52
C GLY A 66 -8.09 -6.40 -13.02
N THR A 67 -7.01 -5.87 -13.61
CA THR A 67 -6.66 -6.14 -15.02
C THR A 67 -6.55 -7.64 -15.31
N TYR A 68 -5.99 -8.40 -14.36
CA TYR A 68 -5.86 -9.86 -14.43
C TYR A 68 -6.87 -10.58 -13.52
N GLY A 69 -7.94 -9.93 -13.10
CA GLY A 69 -8.92 -10.49 -12.18
C GLY A 69 -8.40 -10.61 -10.74
N LEU A 70 -7.33 -9.90 -10.40
CA LEU A 70 -6.80 -9.86 -9.04
C LEU A 70 -7.64 -8.91 -8.17
N THR A 71 -7.79 -9.28 -6.90
CA THR A 71 -8.47 -8.45 -5.90
C THR A 71 -7.53 -8.21 -4.73
N PRO A 72 -7.20 -6.94 -4.40
CA PRO A 72 -6.38 -6.64 -3.24
C PRO A 72 -6.95 -7.24 -1.96
N ALA A 73 -6.12 -7.99 -1.23
CA ALA A 73 -6.52 -8.76 -0.06
C ALA A 73 -6.32 -7.99 1.26
N MET A 74 -5.62 -6.86 1.25
CA MET A 74 -5.27 -6.14 2.47
C MET A 74 -5.80 -4.71 2.44
N THR A 75 -6.41 -4.29 3.57
CA THR A 75 -6.75 -2.91 3.86
C THR A 75 -5.99 -2.44 5.09
N LEU A 76 -5.34 -1.27 5.02
CA LEU A 76 -4.76 -0.60 6.17
C LEU A 76 -5.64 0.57 6.58
N GLN A 77 -6.12 0.52 7.81
CA GLN A 77 -6.99 1.53 8.42
C GLN A 77 -6.39 2.03 9.73
N ALA A 78 -6.80 3.23 10.13
CA ALA A 78 -6.55 3.77 11.45
C ALA A 78 -7.76 4.61 11.90
N GLN A 79 -7.89 4.86 13.20
CA GLN A 79 -8.84 5.84 13.71
C GLN A 79 -8.12 7.18 13.89
N LEU A 80 -8.79 8.27 13.54
CA LEU A 80 -8.24 9.60 13.79
C LEU A 80 -8.07 9.82 15.29
N GLY A 81 -6.91 10.31 15.65
CA GLY A 81 -6.65 10.88 16.97
C GLY A 81 -7.18 12.31 17.06
N THR A 82 -6.39 13.19 17.71
CA THR A 82 -6.78 14.59 17.90
C THR A 82 -7.07 15.30 16.60
N VAL A 83 -8.23 15.93 16.53
CA VAL A 83 -8.65 16.86 15.47
C VAL A 83 -8.72 18.25 16.07
N LYS A 84 -8.05 19.23 15.50
CA LYS A 84 -8.00 20.60 16.02
C LYS A 84 -7.89 21.66 14.94
N ASP A 85 -8.45 22.82 15.19
CA ASP A 85 -8.32 24.00 14.34
C ASP A 85 -6.94 24.65 14.52
N VAL A 86 -6.40 25.15 13.44
CA VAL A 86 -5.14 25.89 13.38
C VAL A 86 -5.26 27.05 12.40
N GLU A 87 -4.49 28.12 12.66
CA GLU A 87 -4.45 29.31 11.79
C GLU A 87 -3.58 29.07 10.56
N ALA A 88 -3.74 29.91 9.56
CA ALA A 88 -2.86 30.00 8.41
C ALA A 88 -1.39 30.19 8.84
N GLY A 89 -0.46 29.55 8.12
CA GLY A 89 0.97 29.60 8.44
C GLY A 89 1.39 28.73 9.62
N HIS A 90 0.47 27.91 10.17
CA HIS A 90 0.84 26.96 11.22
C HIS A 90 1.72 25.83 10.66
N GLY A 91 2.84 25.59 11.34
CA GLY A 91 3.78 24.55 10.94
C GLY A 91 3.35 23.16 11.40
N ILE A 92 3.17 22.23 10.47
CA ILE A 92 2.81 20.85 10.77
C ILE A 92 4.06 19.98 10.86
N SER A 93 4.14 19.18 11.94
CA SER A 93 5.18 18.18 12.19
C SER A 93 6.60 18.77 12.36
N TYR A 94 7.57 17.87 12.51
CA TYR A 94 8.98 18.22 12.76
C TYR A 94 9.60 19.03 11.61
N GLY A 95 10.31 20.09 11.99
CA GLY A 95 11.04 20.96 11.06
C GLY A 95 10.13 21.88 10.26
N ARG A 96 8.83 21.94 10.56
CA ARG A 96 7.84 22.82 9.91
C ARG A 96 7.97 22.81 8.38
N THR A 97 8.06 21.60 7.81
CA THR A 97 8.25 21.41 6.36
C THR A 97 6.93 21.53 5.58
N TYR A 98 5.83 21.69 6.29
CA TYR A 98 4.50 22.00 5.76
C TYR A 98 3.91 23.15 6.57
N LEU A 99 3.43 24.18 5.91
CA LEU A 99 2.70 25.29 6.52
C LEU A 99 1.28 25.28 6.00
N THR A 100 0.30 25.45 6.90
CA THR A 100 -1.10 25.56 6.52
C THR A 100 -1.32 26.77 5.61
N PRO A 101 -1.90 26.60 4.41
CA PRO A 101 -2.09 27.71 3.47
C PRO A 101 -3.22 28.67 3.91
N SER A 102 -4.11 28.23 4.77
CA SER A 102 -5.26 28.98 5.31
C SER A 102 -5.62 28.45 6.67
N ASP A 103 -6.56 29.10 7.36
CA ASP A 103 -7.20 28.55 8.54
C ASP A 103 -7.83 27.20 8.18
N THR A 104 -7.58 26.18 8.99
CA THR A 104 -7.97 24.81 8.70
C THR A 104 -8.07 23.99 9.99
N SER A 105 -8.59 22.78 9.89
CA SER A 105 -8.40 21.76 10.93
C SER A 105 -7.32 20.76 10.51
N THR A 106 -6.55 20.29 11.48
CA THR A 106 -5.59 19.20 11.31
C THR A 106 -6.05 17.97 12.07
N ALA A 107 -5.74 16.78 11.52
CA ALA A 107 -6.07 15.50 12.14
C ALA A 107 -4.82 14.64 12.30
N ILE A 108 -4.69 13.93 13.42
CA ILE A 108 -3.63 12.98 13.68
C ILE A 108 -4.08 11.60 13.23
N VAL A 109 -3.23 10.92 12.44
CA VAL A 109 -3.35 9.50 12.15
C VAL A 109 -2.30 8.76 12.97
N PRO A 110 -2.68 7.91 13.94
CA PRO A 110 -1.76 7.34 14.94
C PRO A 110 -1.04 6.08 14.41
N VAL A 111 -0.41 6.21 13.25
CA VAL A 111 0.51 5.23 12.67
C VAL A 111 1.71 5.98 12.09
N GLY A 112 2.91 5.46 12.27
CA GLY A 112 4.14 6.10 11.87
C GLY A 112 5.20 5.13 11.35
N TYR A 113 6.47 5.59 11.30
CA TYR A 113 7.51 4.75 10.72
C TYR A 113 7.88 3.54 11.61
N ALA A 114 7.58 3.56 12.91
CA ALA A 114 7.72 2.40 13.78
C ALA A 114 6.66 1.32 13.51
N ASP A 115 5.60 1.67 12.79
CA ASP A 115 4.53 0.76 12.35
C ASP A 115 4.75 0.25 10.92
N GLY A 116 5.75 0.81 10.21
CA GLY A 116 6.06 0.47 8.83
C GLY A 116 5.65 1.52 7.80
N ILE A 117 5.13 2.67 8.24
CA ILE A 117 4.83 3.79 7.33
C ILE A 117 6.14 4.45 6.90
N HIS A 118 6.42 4.46 5.61
CA HIS A 118 7.67 5.00 5.09
C HIS A 118 7.80 6.49 5.39
N ARG A 119 8.90 6.88 6.06
CA ARG A 119 9.18 8.29 6.35
C ARG A 119 9.35 9.10 5.07
N SER A 120 9.73 8.47 3.98
CA SER A 120 9.81 9.09 2.65
C SER A 120 8.43 9.43 2.05
N ALA A 121 7.32 8.88 2.58
CA ALA A 121 5.97 9.28 2.21
C ALA A 121 5.50 10.59 2.88
N SER A 122 6.39 11.33 3.53
CA SER A 122 6.14 12.67 4.07
C SER A 122 5.73 13.65 2.96
N GLY A 123 4.80 14.53 3.24
CA GLY A 123 4.43 15.65 2.37
C GLY A 123 5.17 16.92 2.72
N PHE A 124 5.63 17.66 1.73
CA PHE A 124 6.30 18.95 1.90
C PHE A 124 5.61 20.00 1.04
N ASP A 125 5.28 21.13 1.67
CA ASP A 125 4.95 22.37 1.00
C ASP A 125 5.81 23.47 1.64
N MET A 126 6.93 23.76 1.03
CA MET A 126 7.87 24.77 1.48
C MET A 126 7.94 25.90 0.46
N GLU A 127 7.04 26.88 0.56
CA GLU A 127 7.26 28.18 -0.05
C GLU A 127 8.49 28.83 0.59
N GLY A 128 9.54 29.06 -0.19
CA GLY A 128 10.68 29.86 0.23
C GLY A 128 12.02 29.15 0.42
N ALA A 129 12.10 27.85 0.56
CA ALA A 129 13.36 27.11 0.53
C ALA A 129 13.46 26.30 -0.76
N LYS A 130 14.62 26.26 -1.40
CA LYS A 130 14.90 25.59 -2.69
C LYS A 130 14.12 24.25 -2.85
N HIS A 131 13.08 24.30 -3.56
CA HIS A 131 11.78 23.65 -3.46
C HIS A 131 11.72 22.23 -3.98
N VAL A 132 11.15 21.37 -3.17
CA VAL A 132 10.42 20.23 -3.67
C VAL A 132 9.04 20.24 -2.97
N VAL A 133 8.00 20.71 -3.66
CA VAL A 133 6.63 20.33 -3.32
C VAL A 133 6.57 18.84 -3.59
N LYS A 134 6.47 18.04 -2.54
CA LYS A 134 6.32 16.60 -2.63
C LYS A 134 4.99 16.23 -2.00
N PRO A 135 4.04 15.65 -2.76
CA PRO A 135 2.82 15.14 -2.18
C PRO A 135 3.15 13.99 -1.22
N GLY A 136 2.55 14.04 -0.04
CA GLY A 136 2.62 12.96 0.94
C GLY A 136 1.77 11.75 0.56
N GLY A 137 1.88 10.67 1.34
CA GLY A 137 1.06 9.46 1.18
C GLY A 137 -0.43 9.79 1.24
N PRO A 138 -1.26 9.18 0.37
CA PRO A 138 -2.69 9.44 0.30
C PRO A 138 -3.45 8.77 1.44
N VAL A 139 -4.49 9.43 1.95
CA VAL A 139 -5.39 8.90 2.98
C VAL A 139 -6.83 9.25 2.61
N ARG A 140 -7.70 8.26 2.59
CA ARG A 140 -9.14 8.45 2.40
C ARG A 140 -9.79 8.76 3.73
N VAL A 141 -10.52 9.86 3.78
CA VAL A 141 -11.34 10.27 4.92
C VAL A 141 -12.77 10.42 4.45
N MET A 142 -13.72 9.92 5.23
CA MET A 142 -15.15 10.14 4.96
C MET A 142 -15.56 11.52 5.46
N THR A 143 -16.26 12.26 4.61
CA THR A 143 -16.82 13.58 4.96
C THR A 143 -18.32 13.59 4.73
N THR A 144 -19.01 14.66 5.15
CA THR A 144 -20.44 14.86 4.86
C THR A 144 -20.78 14.87 3.36
N GLU A 145 -19.80 15.17 2.52
CA GLU A 145 -19.96 15.18 1.06
C GLU A 145 -19.47 13.86 0.39
N GLY A 146 -19.12 12.87 1.21
CA GLY A 146 -18.60 11.58 0.76
C GLY A 146 -17.09 11.44 0.97
N PRO A 147 -16.46 10.40 0.36
CA PRO A 147 -15.05 10.14 0.53
C PRO A 147 -14.18 11.23 -0.12
N ARG A 148 -13.20 11.73 0.63
CA ARG A 148 -12.18 12.65 0.13
C ARG A 148 -10.80 12.11 0.37
N LEU A 149 -9.89 12.47 -0.52
CA LEU A 149 -8.47 12.15 -0.39
C LEU A 149 -7.74 13.32 0.26
N TYR A 150 -7.06 13.02 1.35
CA TYR A 150 -6.09 13.89 1.99
C TYR A 150 -4.70 13.31 1.88
N ARG A 151 -3.68 14.09 2.21
CA ARG A 151 -2.30 13.64 2.13
C ARG A 151 -1.56 13.90 3.42
N VAL A 152 -0.58 13.04 3.70
CA VAL A 152 0.37 13.28 4.79
C VAL A 152 0.92 14.70 4.65
N SER A 153 0.68 15.53 5.65
CA SER A 153 1.08 16.94 5.72
C SER A 153 2.24 17.08 6.70
N GLY A 154 3.40 17.47 6.19
CA GLY A 154 4.65 17.47 6.94
C GLY A 154 5.30 16.08 7.06
N ARG A 155 6.16 15.90 8.06
CA ARG A 155 6.94 14.66 8.22
C ARG A 155 6.12 13.56 8.89
N VAL A 156 6.27 12.34 8.38
CA VAL A 156 5.87 11.13 9.11
C VAL A 156 6.78 11.02 10.36
N CYS A 157 6.16 10.90 11.54
CA CYS A 157 6.80 10.72 12.82
C CYS A 157 6.93 9.22 13.17
N MET A 158 7.46 8.92 14.36
CA MET A 158 7.64 7.54 14.82
C MET A 158 6.31 6.79 14.89
N ASP A 159 5.32 7.38 15.53
CA ASP A 159 4.06 6.72 15.88
C ASP A 159 2.82 7.40 15.27
N GLN A 160 3.02 8.43 14.43
CA GLN A 160 1.92 9.19 13.85
C GLN A 160 2.34 10.02 12.64
N PHE A 161 1.36 10.47 11.89
CA PHE A 161 1.49 11.58 10.93
C PHE A 161 0.22 12.47 10.99
N MET A 162 0.26 13.59 10.33
CA MET A 162 -0.83 14.56 10.33
C MET A 162 -1.40 14.77 8.93
N LEU A 163 -2.68 15.13 8.90
CA LEU A 163 -3.40 15.59 7.72
C LEU A 163 -3.80 17.04 7.92
N ASP A 164 -3.65 17.86 6.88
CA ASP A 164 -4.37 19.13 6.73
C ASP A 164 -5.69 18.84 6.04
N LEU A 165 -6.82 19.16 6.69
CA LEU A 165 -8.16 18.91 6.16
C LEU A 165 -8.62 19.98 5.15
N HIS A 166 -7.79 21.02 4.94
CA HIS A 166 -8.10 22.14 4.04
C HIS A 166 -9.47 22.78 4.28
N GLY A 167 -9.89 22.82 5.54
CA GLY A 167 -11.14 23.37 5.98
C GLY A 167 -11.48 23.02 7.42
N SER A 168 -12.61 23.49 7.92
CA SER A 168 -13.09 23.17 9.27
C SER A 168 -13.55 21.72 9.34
N ALA A 169 -13.03 20.96 10.29
CA ALA A 169 -13.44 19.59 10.56
C ALA A 169 -14.94 19.48 10.87
N GLU A 170 -15.49 20.43 11.63
CA GLU A 170 -16.92 20.49 11.92
C GLU A 170 -17.78 20.56 10.65
N LYS A 171 -17.41 21.41 9.69
CA LYS A 171 -18.12 21.54 8.42
C LYS A 171 -17.96 20.31 7.53
N LEU A 172 -16.80 19.66 7.62
CA LEU A 172 -16.51 18.43 6.88
C LEU A 172 -17.13 17.20 7.53
N GLY A 173 -17.61 17.30 8.79
CA GLY A 173 -18.11 16.18 9.55
C GLY A 173 -17.03 15.17 9.92
N VAL A 174 -15.81 15.65 10.18
CA VAL A 174 -14.64 14.82 10.53
C VAL A 174 -14.36 14.98 12.03
N HIS A 175 -14.27 13.85 12.73
CA HIS A 175 -14.15 13.81 14.19
C HIS A 175 -13.03 12.88 14.64
N GLU A 176 -12.60 13.06 15.88
CA GLU A 176 -11.76 12.06 16.56
C GLU A 176 -12.47 10.71 16.61
N GLY A 177 -11.74 9.63 16.36
CA GLY A 177 -12.28 8.27 16.29
C GLY A 177 -12.81 7.85 14.92
N ASP A 178 -12.95 8.76 13.96
CA ASP A 178 -13.36 8.39 12.60
C ASP A 178 -12.32 7.48 11.95
N THR A 179 -12.80 6.43 11.28
CA THR A 179 -11.93 5.52 10.56
C THR A 179 -11.47 6.13 9.25
N VAL A 180 -10.17 6.09 9.02
CA VAL A 180 -9.51 6.51 7.78
C VAL A 180 -8.80 5.34 7.13
N GLN A 181 -8.74 5.33 5.80
CA GLN A 181 -8.09 4.27 5.03
C GLN A 181 -6.80 4.80 4.39
N LEU A 182 -5.69 4.15 4.71
CA LEU A 182 -4.41 4.47 4.09
C LEU A 182 -4.31 3.80 2.72
N PHE A 183 -4.63 2.52 2.65
CA PHE A 183 -4.76 1.80 1.38
C PHE A 183 -5.71 0.61 1.51
N GLY A 184 -6.19 0.11 0.40
CA GLY A 184 -7.05 -1.07 0.32
C GLY A 184 -7.41 -1.42 -1.11
N PRO A 185 -8.44 -2.27 -1.32
CA PRO A 185 -9.06 -2.44 -2.61
C PRO A 185 -9.57 -1.10 -3.14
N GLY A 186 -9.23 -0.77 -4.39
CA GLY A 186 -9.66 0.50 -4.96
C GLY A 186 -9.07 0.76 -6.35
N ARG A 187 -9.55 1.84 -6.95
CA ARG A 187 -9.16 2.28 -8.30
C ARG A 187 -7.98 3.25 -8.30
N GLY A 188 -7.45 3.58 -7.11
CA GLY A 188 -6.36 4.51 -6.94
C GLY A 188 -6.76 5.86 -6.37
N GLU A 189 -5.76 6.69 -6.10
CA GLU A 189 -5.92 7.98 -5.43
C GLU A 189 -6.81 8.99 -6.20
N ASP A 190 -6.86 8.92 -7.53
CA ASP A 190 -7.71 9.79 -8.35
C ASP A 190 -9.21 9.60 -8.09
N TYR A 191 -9.58 8.46 -7.52
CA TYR A 191 -10.95 8.13 -7.16
C TYR A 191 -11.21 8.21 -5.64
N ALA A 192 -10.28 8.78 -4.86
CA ALA A 192 -10.25 8.72 -3.41
C ALA A 192 -10.34 7.27 -2.86
N GLU A 193 -9.73 6.34 -3.57
CA GLU A 193 -9.64 4.91 -3.23
C GLU A 193 -8.15 4.50 -3.24
N PRO A 194 -7.35 4.98 -2.27
CA PRO A 194 -5.90 4.79 -2.28
C PRO A 194 -5.50 3.32 -2.20
N THR A 195 -4.49 2.96 -2.96
CA THR A 195 -3.92 1.61 -3.04
C THR A 195 -2.50 1.58 -2.44
N ALA A 196 -1.94 0.38 -2.23
CA ALA A 196 -0.55 0.26 -1.80
C ALA A 196 0.44 0.77 -2.87
N ASP A 197 0.07 0.75 -4.16
CA ASP A 197 0.90 1.33 -5.23
C ASP A 197 0.94 2.87 -5.13
N ASP A 198 -0.16 3.52 -4.73
CA ASP A 198 -0.18 4.96 -4.47
C ASP A 198 0.78 5.34 -3.34
N TRP A 199 0.78 4.56 -2.27
CA TRP A 199 1.75 4.71 -1.17
C TRP A 199 3.18 4.42 -1.62
N GLY A 200 3.39 3.40 -2.45
CA GLY A 200 4.68 3.09 -3.07
C GLY A 200 5.21 4.29 -3.86
N ARG A 201 4.38 4.89 -4.72
CA ARG A 201 4.73 6.12 -5.47
C ARG A 201 5.09 7.28 -4.55
N ALA A 202 4.28 7.54 -3.52
CA ALA A 202 4.54 8.61 -2.56
C ALA A 202 5.83 8.39 -1.77
N ALA A 203 6.17 7.15 -1.45
CA ALA A 203 7.37 6.76 -0.73
C ALA A 203 8.62 6.65 -1.63
N GLY A 204 8.47 6.57 -2.96
CA GLY A 204 9.55 6.31 -3.90
C GLY A 204 9.98 4.84 -3.91
N THR A 205 9.03 3.94 -3.70
CA THR A 205 9.22 2.48 -3.67
C THR A 205 8.06 1.76 -4.36
N ILE A 206 7.87 0.49 -4.09
CA ILE A 206 6.84 -0.39 -4.68
C ILE A 206 5.93 -0.98 -3.60
N SER A 207 4.74 -1.43 -3.99
CA SER A 207 3.75 -2.04 -3.09
C SER A 207 4.28 -3.21 -2.26
N TYR A 208 5.26 -3.95 -2.76
CA TYR A 208 5.96 -5.01 -2.03
C TYR A 208 6.54 -4.52 -0.70
N GLU A 209 7.26 -3.38 -0.71
CA GLU A 209 7.81 -2.80 0.52
C GLU A 209 6.72 -2.23 1.42
N ILE A 210 5.67 -1.64 0.85
CA ILE A 210 4.54 -1.16 1.64
C ILE A 210 3.95 -2.29 2.48
N PHE A 211 3.76 -3.48 1.92
CA PHE A 211 3.24 -4.63 2.67
C PHE A 211 4.25 -5.23 3.65
N THR A 212 5.50 -5.41 3.21
CA THR A 212 6.51 -6.11 4.02
C THR A 212 7.05 -5.27 5.16
N CYS A 213 6.97 -3.95 5.08
CA CYS A 213 7.39 -3.05 6.16
C CYS A 213 6.38 -2.94 7.30
N LEU A 214 5.10 -3.35 7.09
CA LEU A 214 4.11 -3.33 8.18
C LEU A 214 4.56 -4.25 9.32
N CYS A 215 4.78 -3.68 10.49
CA CYS A 215 5.30 -4.40 11.64
C CYS A 215 4.18 -5.08 12.46
N ASN A 216 4.58 -5.89 13.46
CA ASN A 216 3.64 -6.63 14.30
C ASN A 216 2.88 -5.74 15.32
N ARG A 217 3.17 -4.45 15.41
CA ARG A 217 2.40 -3.50 16.23
C ARG A 217 1.01 -3.24 15.66
N ILE A 218 0.82 -3.43 14.34
CA ILE A 218 -0.48 -3.28 13.69
C ILE A 218 -1.22 -4.60 13.82
N PRO A 219 -2.38 -4.64 14.51
CA PRO A 219 -3.20 -5.84 14.58
C PRO A 219 -3.64 -6.27 13.17
N ARG A 220 -3.69 -7.56 12.94
CA ARG A 220 -4.22 -8.15 11.71
C ARG A 220 -5.55 -8.80 12.02
N LEU A 221 -6.59 -8.30 11.35
CA LEU A 221 -7.93 -8.86 11.43
C LEU A 221 -8.18 -9.63 10.13
N TYR A 222 -8.69 -10.83 10.26
CA TYR A 222 -8.96 -11.72 9.14
C TYR A 222 -10.47 -11.84 8.94
N GLU A 223 -10.97 -11.17 7.89
CA GLU A 223 -12.38 -11.27 7.50
C GLU A 223 -12.62 -12.59 6.77
N HIS A 224 -13.76 -13.22 7.04
CA HIS A 224 -14.19 -14.47 6.38
C HIS A 224 -13.18 -15.63 6.49
N ALA A 225 -12.34 -15.64 7.52
CA ALA A 225 -11.36 -16.71 7.71
C ALA A 225 -12.02 -18.10 7.84
N SER A 226 -13.21 -18.18 8.44
CA SER A 226 -14.00 -19.40 8.57
C SER A 226 -14.46 -20.01 7.24
N ASP A 227 -14.51 -19.21 6.17
CA ASP A 227 -14.97 -19.68 4.86
C ASP A 227 -13.88 -20.47 4.10
N VAL A 228 -12.62 -20.30 4.51
CA VAL A 228 -11.46 -20.86 3.80
C VAL A 228 -10.53 -21.71 4.66
N LEU A 229 -10.57 -21.55 5.99
CA LEU A 229 -9.68 -22.25 6.90
C LEU A 229 -10.40 -23.40 7.61
N SER A 230 -9.68 -24.50 7.86
CA SER A 230 -10.17 -25.58 8.69
C SER A 230 -10.31 -25.14 10.16
N VAL A 231 -11.13 -25.84 10.92
CA VAL A 231 -11.28 -25.60 12.38
C VAL A 231 -9.93 -25.69 13.11
N GLU A 232 -9.05 -26.60 12.67
CA GLU A 232 -7.71 -26.75 13.24
C GLU A 232 -6.82 -25.54 12.93
N ASP A 233 -6.90 -24.97 11.73
CA ASP A 233 -6.12 -23.80 11.36
C ASP A 233 -6.65 -22.53 12.01
N LEU A 234 -7.98 -22.39 12.13
CA LEU A 234 -8.60 -21.30 12.88
C LEU A 234 -8.17 -21.28 14.34
N ALA A 235 -8.04 -22.46 14.97
CA ALA A 235 -7.60 -22.58 16.36
C ALA A 235 -6.14 -22.13 16.59
N LYS A 236 -5.34 -22.00 15.54
CA LYS A 236 -3.96 -21.48 15.60
C LYS A 236 -3.89 -19.95 15.51
N LEU A 237 -4.98 -19.30 15.10
CA LEU A 237 -5.08 -17.86 15.04
C LEU A 237 -5.52 -17.29 16.39
N ASP A 238 -5.07 -16.08 16.70
CA ASP A 238 -5.60 -15.34 17.86
C ASP A 238 -7.09 -15.04 17.60
N PRO A 239 -8.02 -15.48 18.48
CA PRO A 239 -9.44 -15.19 18.33
C PRO A 239 -9.78 -13.70 18.19
N ALA A 240 -8.95 -12.81 18.76
CA ALA A 240 -9.13 -11.36 18.63
C ALA A 240 -8.83 -10.83 17.21
N THR A 241 -8.26 -11.65 16.33
CA THR A 241 -7.93 -11.28 14.94
C THR A 241 -8.96 -11.77 13.92
N LEU A 242 -9.98 -12.53 14.38
CA LEU A 242 -11.04 -13.04 13.53
C LEU A 242 -12.26 -12.09 13.56
N LEU A 243 -12.76 -11.72 12.39
CA LEU A 243 -13.97 -10.93 12.19
C LEU A 243 -15.07 -11.76 11.51
#